data_3003049ecdff6a991f4d00341f919516
#
_entry.id   3003049ecdff6a991f4d00341f919516
#
_cell.length_a   1.000
_cell.length_b   1.000
_cell.length_c   1.000
_cell.angle_alpha   90.00
_cell.angle_beta   90.00
_cell.angle_gamma   90.00
#
_symmetry.space_group_name_H-M   'P 1'
#
loop_
_entity.id
_entity.type
_entity.pdbx_description
1 polymer ?
#
loop_
_entity_poly.entity_id
_entity_poly.type
_entity_poly.pdbx_seq_one_letter_code
_entity_poly.pdbx_strand_id
1 'polypeptide(L)'
;MDDDQRRIPKFYDLSVEERVRAVHERGIVTLDDFRSLATGKHTLALEAADKMVENVVGVMGLPLGLGMNLVVNKKRYVIPMAVEEPSVIAALGSGSKLISEHRGVEASSTDPIM
;
A
#
# COMPACT_ATOMS: atom_id res chain seq x y z
N MET A 1 3.17 3.77 17.28
CA MET A 1 4.04 2.91 16.45
C MET A 1 5.31 3.69 16.17
N ASP A 2 6.43 3.12 16.52
CA ASP A 2 7.74 3.71 16.27
C ASP A 2 7.95 3.81 14.73
N ASP A 3 8.55 4.91 14.28
CA ASP A 3 8.78 5.16 12.85
C ASP A 3 9.65 4.06 12.21
N ASP A 4 10.56 3.47 13.00
CA ASP A 4 11.44 2.40 12.56
C ASP A 4 10.69 1.08 12.26
N GLN A 5 9.56 0.82 12.91
CA GLN A 5 8.74 -0.37 12.65
C GLN A 5 8.14 -0.41 11.24
N ARG A 6 7.98 0.75 10.60
CA ARG A 6 7.46 0.85 9.22
C ARG A 6 8.55 0.67 8.16
N ARG A 7 9.80 0.57 8.58
CA ARG A 7 10.91 0.29 7.68
C ARG A 7 11.10 -1.21 7.55
N ILE A 8 10.91 -1.75 6.35
CA ILE A 8 11.15 -3.16 6.04
C ILE A 8 12.24 -3.22 4.97
N PRO A 9 13.52 -3.43 5.36
CA PRO A 9 14.62 -3.52 4.42
C PRO A 9 14.41 -4.66 3.42
N LYS A 10 14.75 -4.44 2.16
CA LYS A 10 14.65 -5.45 1.09
C LYS A 10 13.26 -6.08 0.93
N PHE A 11 12.22 -5.31 1.16
CA PHE A 11 10.83 -5.78 1.03
C PHE A 11 10.55 -6.41 -0.34
N TYR A 12 11.17 -5.90 -1.39
CA TYR A 12 11.04 -6.41 -2.76
C TYR A 12 11.65 -7.80 -2.96
N ASP A 13 12.61 -8.24 -2.13
CA ASP A 13 13.23 -9.56 -2.20
C ASP A 13 12.37 -10.66 -1.55
N LEU A 14 11.38 -10.29 -0.75
CA LEU A 14 10.49 -11.22 -0.05
C LEU A 14 9.46 -11.82 -1.03
N SER A 15 9.02 -13.04 -0.76
CA SER A 15 7.84 -13.60 -1.41
C SER A 15 6.57 -12.85 -1.00
N VAL A 16 5.46 -13.05 -1.75
CA VAL A 16 4.17 -12.43 -1.41
C VAL A 16 3.74 -12.81 0.01
N GLU A 17 3.85 -14.09 0.37
CA GLU A 17 3.49 -14.57 1.71
C GLU A 17 4.34 -13.91 2.80
N GLU A 18 5.65 -13.82 2.59
CA GLU A 18 6.58 -13.18 3.52
C GLU A 18 6.29 -11.69 3.67
N ARG A 19 5.93 -10.98 2.58
CA ARG A 19 5.54 -9.58 2.61
C ARG A 19 4.28 -9.36 3.45
N VAL A 20 3.24 -10.16 3.21
CA VAL A 20 1.98 -10.08 3.97
C VAL A 20 2.22 -10.34 5.45
N ARG A 21 3.03 -11.33 5.78
CA ARG A 21 3.43 -11.63 7.16
C ARG A 21 4.20 -10.49 7.79
N ALA A 22 5.18 -9.93 7.08
CA ALA A 22 6.02 -8.85 7.58
C ALA A 22 5.22 -7.56 7.93
N VAL A 23 4.25 -7.19 7.11
CA VAL A 23 3.39 -6.02 7.40
C VAL A 23 2.39 -6.28 8.51
N HIS A 24 1.91 -7.52 8.64
CA HIS A 24 1.04 -7.91 9.76
C HIS A 24 1.79 -7.90 11.10
N GLU A 25 2.97 -8.52 11.18
CA GLU A 25 3.80 -8.57 12.38
C GLU A 25 4.19 -7.18 12.88
N ARG A 26 4.26 -6.20 11.99
CA ARG A 26 4.54 -4.79 12.33
C ARG A 26 3.29 -3.96 12.62
N GLY A 27 2.11 -4.59 12.64
CA GLY A 27 0.85 -3.90 12.90
C GLY A 27 0.43 -2.90 11.82
N ILE A 28 0.97 -3.02 10.60
CA ILE A 28 0.60 -2.18 9.45
C ILE A 28 -0.76 -2.59 8.91
N VAL A 29 -1.06 -3.89 8.90
CA VAL A 29 -2.36 -4.45 8.53
C VAL A 29 -2.98 -5.20 9.70
N THR A 30 -4.30 -5.23 9.75
CA THR A 30 -5.05 -5.98 10.77
C THR A 30 -4.98 -7.49 10.52
N LEU A 31 -5.44 -8.30 11.50
CA LEU A 31 -5.54 -9.74 11.32
C LEU A 31 -6.52 -10.13 10.21
N ASP A 32 -7.62 -9.39 10.04
CA ASP A 32 -8.60 -9.63 8.99
C ASP A 32 -8.03 -9.29 7.61
N ASP A 33 -7.31 -8.18 7.49
CA ASP A 33 -6.58 -7.83 6.27
C ASP A 33 -5.52 -8.89 5.94
N PHE A 34 -4.76 -9.35 6.94
CA PHE A 34 -3.79 -10.43 6.77
C PHE A 34 -4.43 -11.69 6.19
N ARG A 35 -5.55 -12.12 6.74
CA ARG A 35 -6.28 -13.31 6.26
C ARG A 35 -6.77 -13.15 4.83
N SER A 36 -7.30 -11.98 4.49
CA SER A 36 -7.77 -11.68 3.13
C SER A 36 -6.63 -11.65 2.12
N LEU A 37 -5.53 -11.00 2.44
CA LEU A 37 -4.34 -10.91 1.59
C LEU A 37 -3.64 -12.27 1.44
N ALA A 38 -3.48 -13.02 2.53
CA ALA A 38 -2.78 -14.30 2.53
C ALA A 38 -3.50 -15.38 1.70
N THR A 39 -4.83 -15.33 1.61
CA THR A 39 -5.61 -16.27 0.79
C THR A 39 -5.60 -15.94 -0.70
N GLY A 40 -5.21 -14.73 -1.08
CA GLY A 40 -5.26 -14.23 -2.46
C GLY A 40 -6.68 -14.20 -3.06
N LYS A 41 -7.72 -14.30 -2.23
CA LYS A 41 -9.11 -14.28 -2.68
C LYS A 41 -9.56 -12.85 -2.97
N HIS A 42 -10.49 -12.74 -3.91
CA HIS A 42 -11.11 -11.46 -4.24
C HIS A 42 -11.85 -10.88 -3.04
N THR A 43 -11.69 -9.59 -2.87
CA THR A 43 -12.34 -8.82 -1.81
C THR A 43 -13.68 -8.22 -2.24
N LEU A 44 -13.99 -8.21 -3.54
CA LEU A 44 -15.23 -7.68 -4.10
C LEU A 44 -16.06 -8.79 -4.74
N ALA A 45 -17.25 -9.06 -4.18
CA ALA A 45 -18.22 -9.99 -4.74
C ALA A 45 -18.98 -9.36 -5.92
N LEU A 46 -19.41 -10.18 -6.89
CA LEU A 46 -20.12 -9.73 -8.07
C LEU A 46 -21.41 -8.98 -7.72
N GLU A 47 -22.16 -9.47 -6.73
CA GLU A 47 -23.41 -8.83 -6.26
C GLU A 47 -23.15 -7.45 -5.63
N ALA A 48 -22.00 -7.26 -5.01
CA ALA A 48 -21.60 -5.96 -4.48
C ALA A 48 -21.22 -5.01 -5.62
N ALA A 49 -20.46 -5.49 -6.59
CA ALA A 49 -20.09 -4.71 -7.77
C ALA A 49 -21.31 -4.23 -8.57
N ASP A 50 -22.31 -5.09 -8.73
CA ASP A 50 -23.57 -4.78 -9.45
C ASP A 50 -24.37 -3.64 -8.78
N LYS A 51 -24.21 -3.47 -7.47
CA LYS A 51 -24.81 -2.36 -6.73
C LYS A 51 -23.98 -1.07 -6.72
N MET A 52 -22.73 -1.17 -7.13
CA MET A 52 -21.81 -0.02 -7.11
C MET A 52 -21.87 0.81 -8.39
N VAL A 53 -22.01 0.13 -9.54
CA VAL A 53 -22.05 0.78 -10.85
C VAL A 53 -23.07 0.08 -11.76
N GLU A 54 -23.52 0.78 -12.79
CA GLU A 54 -24.51 0.29 -13.75
C GLU A 54 -23.89 -0.70 -14.74
N ASN A 55 -24.68 -1.59 -15.29
CA ASN A 55 -24.34 -2.51 -16.39
C ASN A 55 -23.16 -3.43 -16.09
N VAL A 56 -22.97 -3.84 -14.86
CA VAL A 56 -21.87 -4.72 -14.44
C VAL A 56 -21.96 -6.06 -15.17
N VAL A 57 -20.85 -6.47 -15.76
CA VAL A 57 -20.66 -7.79 -16.39
C VAL A 57 -19.61 -8.65 -15.69
N GLY A 58 -18.92 -8.09 -14.70
CA GLY A 58 -17.88 -8.81 -13.97
C GLY A 58 -17.06 -7.91 -13.06
N VAL A 59 -16.03 -8.47 -12.48
CA VAL A 59 -15.02 -7.77 -11.65
C VAL A 59 -13.66 -7.98 -12.26
N MET A 60 -12.89 -6.91 -12.41
CA MET A 60 -11.52 -6.97 -12.91
C MET A 60 -10.54 -6.74 -11.75
N GLY A 61 -9.61 -7.68 -11.58
CA GLY A 61 -8.59 -7.57 -10.56
C GLY A 61 -7.43 -6.66 -10.95
N LEU A 62 -6.91 -5.90 -9.98
CA LEU A 62 -5.67 -5.15 -10.10
C LEU A 62 -4.67 -5.65 -9.05
N PRO A 63 -3.35 -5.71 -9.39
CA PRO A 63 -2.33 -5.95 -8.38
C PRO A 63 -2.36 -4.87 -7.30
N LEU A 64 -2.30 -5.28 -6.03
CA LEU A 64 -2.14 -4.39 -4.89
C LEU A 64 -0.73 -4.54 -4.34
N GLY A 65 0.04 -3.48 -4.39
CA GLY A 65 1.37 -3.42 -3.81
C GLY A 65 1.48 -2.33 -2.75
N LEU A 66 2.64 -2.23 -2.13
CA LEU A 66 2.92 -1.24 -1.09
C LEU A 66 4.07 -0.33 -1.51
N GLY A 67 3.82 0.96 -1.55
CA GLY A 67 4.84 1.99 -1.66
C GLY A 67 5.54 2.15 -0.32
N MET A 68 6.86 1.98 -0.34
CA MET A 68 7.69 1.98 0.86
C MET A 68 8.58 3.23 0.93
N ASN A 69 9.17 3.46 2.09
CA ASN A 69 10.18 4.49 2.35
C ASN A 69 9.70 5.95 2.30
N LEU A 70 8.41 6.22 2.09
CA LEU A 70 7.93 7.59 2.03
C LEU A 70 7.95 8.24 3.42
N VAL A 71 8.63 9.37 3.53
CA VAL A 71 8.67 10.21 4.73
C VAL A 71 8.02 11.56 4.40
N VAL A 72 6.93 11.88 5.08
CA VAL A 72 6.22 13.16 4.94
C VAL A 72 6.12 13.82 6.31
N ASN A 73 6.54 15.07 6.41
CA ASN A 73 6.55 15.84 7.66
C ASN A 73 7.20 15.03 8.81
N LYS A 74 8.36 14.43 8.53
CA LYS A 74 9.17 13.63 9.47
C LYS A 74 8.53 12.30 9.91
N LYS A 75 7.39 11.89 9.33
CA LYS A 75 6.71 10.63 9.63
C LYS A 75 6.78 9.70 8.42
N ARG A 76 7.09 8.42 8.67
CA ARG A 76 7.16 7.39 7.64
C ARG A 76 5.77 6.81 7.37
N TYR A 77 5.47 6.62 6.08
CA TYR A 77 4.21 6.05 5.61
C TYR A 77 4.45 4.84 4.72
N VAL A 78 3.52 3.89 4.78
CA VAL A 78 3.38 2.79 3.84
C VAL A 78 2.11 3.06 3.03
N ILE A 79 2.22 3.09 1.70
CA ILE A 79 1.13 3.52 0.82
C ILE A 79 0.60 2.31 0.04
N PRO A 80 -0.66 1.89 0.23
CA PRO A 80 -1.27 0.89 -0.63
C PRO A 80 -1.50 1.47 -2.03
N MET A 81 -1.09 0.71 -3.04
CA MET A 81 -1.15 1.13 -4.44
C MET A 81 -1.72 0.01 -5.31
N ALA A 82 -2.83 0.27 -5.99
CA ALA A 82 -3.38 -0.61 -7.01
C ALA A 82 -2.91 -0.11 -8.39
N VAL A 83 -2.11 -0.90 -9.09
CA VAL A 83 -1.50 -0.51 -10.37
C VAL A 83 -1.52 -1.66 -11.36
N GLU A 84 -1.64 -1.31 -12.64
CA GLU A 84 -1.72 -2.25 -13.76
C GLU A 84 -0.39 -2.48 -14.47
N GLU A 85 0.64 -1.68 -14.18
CA GLU A 85 1.92 -1.74 -14.89
C GLU A 85 3.13 -1.88 -13.94
N PRO A 86 4.24 -2.47 -14.40
CA PRO A 86 5.45 -2.58 -13.61
C PRO A 86 6.12 -1.21 -13.38
N SER A 87 7.01 -1.15 -12.40
CA SER A 87 7.92 -0.03 -12.11
C SER A 87 7.32 1.17 -11.36
N VAL A 88 6.01 1.38 -11.33
CA VAL A 88 5.39 2.54 -10.63
C VAL A 88 5.67 2.48 -9.13
N ILE A 89 5.40 1.33 -8.49
CA ILE A 89 5.65 1.14 -7.05
C ILE A 89 7.16 1.15 -6.76
N ALA A 90 7.95 0.53 -7.61
CA ALA A 90 9.41 0.53 -7.48
C ALA A 90 9.99 1.95 -7.59
N ALA A 91 9.51 2.76 -8.51
CA ALA A 91 9.92 4.15 -8.68
C ALA A 91 9.56 5.00 -7.46
N LEU A 92 8.34 4.83 -6.91
CA LEU A 92 7.96 5.49 -5.66
C LEU A 92 8.90 5.10 -4.51
N GLY A 93 9.18 3.81 -4.34
CA GLY A 93 10.05 3.31 -3.28
C GLY A 93 11.48 3.82 -3.39
N SER A 94 12.04 3.81 -4.60
CA SER A 94 13.40 4.29 -4.87
C SER A 94 13.52 5.80 -4.70
N GLY A 95 12.59 6.57 -5.26
CA GLY A 95 12.54 8.01 -5.11
C GLY A 95 12.32 8.44 -3.67
N SER A 96 11.41 7.79 -2.96
CA SER A 96 11.14 8.06 -1.54
C SER A 96 12.37 7.77 -0.67
N LYS A 97 13.10 6.70 -0.95
CA LYS A 97 14.35 6.39 -0.23
C LYS A 97 15.38 7.49 -0.41
N LEU A 98 15.59 7.94 -1.64
CA LEU A 98 16.53 9.01 -1.95
C LEU A 98 16.16 10.33 -1.24
N ILE A 99 14.89 10.71 -1.28
CA ILE A 99 14.39 11.93 -0.64
C ILE A 99 14.48 11.82 0.89
N SER A 100 14.19 10.64 1.46
CA SER A 100 14.21 10.42 2.91
C SER A 100 15.61 10.59 3.52
N GLU A 101 16.66 10.34 2.76
CA GLU A 101 18.06 10.60 3.16
C GLU A 101 18.32 12.12 3.35
N HIS A 102 17.46 12.99 2.79
CA HIS A 102 17.54 14.45 2.83
C HIS A 102 16.37 15.10 3.57
N ARG A 103 15.78 14.47 4.59
CA ARG A 103 14.66 14.91 5.45
C ARG A 103 13.25 14.51 4.97
N GLY A 104 13.09 13.89 3.81
CA GLY A 104 11.78 13.53 3.27
C GLY A 104 11.06 14.70 2.61
N VAL A 105 9.74 14.58 2.52
CA VAL A 105 8.85 15.58 1.92
C VAL A 105 8.22 16.43 3.01
N GLU A 106 8.17 17.74 2.82
CA GLU A 106 7.34 18.65 3.61
C GLU A 106 6.05 18.95 2.83
N ALA A 107 4.92 18.75 3.47
CA ALA A 107 3.61 18.96 2.87
C ALA A 107 2.70 19.75 3.81
N SER A 108 1.91 20.64 3.22
CA SER A 108 0.84 21.37 3.90
C SER A 108 -0.37 21.46 2.99
N SER A 109 -1.54 21.62 3.57
CA SER A 109 -2.79 21.86 2.85
C SER A 109 -3.54 23.02 3.49
N THR A 110 -4.33 23.72 2.68
CA THR A 110 -5.33 24.65 3.21
C THR A 110 -6.60 23.91 3.63
N ASP A 111 -7.41 24.56 4.47
CA ASP A 111 -8.73 24.03 4.79
C ASP A 111 -9.59 23.87 3.52
N PRO A 112 -10.48 22.86 3.47
CA PRO A 112 -11.38 22.69 2.35
C PRO A 112 -12.23 23.95 2.16
N ILE A 113 -12.32 24.42 0.92
CA ILE A 113 -13.30 25.45 0.56
C ILE A 113 -14.64 24.72 0.42
N MET A 114 -15.54 24.96 1.38
CA MET A 114 -16.93 24.47 1.29
C MET A 114 -17.80 25.45 0.53
#